data_425023872fbce281f534c75ee197e73c
#
_entry.id   425023872fbce281f534c75ee197e73c
#
_cell.length_a   1.000
_cell.length_b   1.000
_cell.length_c   1.000
_cell.angle_alpha   90.00
_cell.angle_beta   90.00
_cell.angle_gamma   90.00
#
_symmetry.space_group_name_H-M   'P 1'
#
loop_
_entity.id
_entity.type
_entity.pdbx_description
1 polymer ?
#
loop_
_entity_poly.entity_id
_entity_poly.type
_entity_poly.pdbx_seq_one_letter_code
_entity_poly.pdbx_strand_id
1 'polypeptide(L)'
;MNDIRPSTRRKRGVVGVILRGDRVLIIRRSKIVAAPGKLCLPGGGIELGETEPVALVREMQEELAIDVTPVRLCWRSVTPWGTNLAWWLAHLDPNTTPVANPLEVAEYFWMSRDEIRTARDMLPSLPTFIEAWERGEVDLE
;
A
#
# COMPACT_ATOMS: atom_id res chain seq x y z
N MET A 1 30.54 12.75 14.81
CA MET A 1 30.08 12.46 14.41
C MET A 1 29.30 12.24 14.04
N ASN A 2 28.81 12.19 13.85
CA ASN A 2 28.03 12.00 13.64
C ASN A 2 27.50 11.65 12.98
N ASP A 3 27.92 11.53 13.43
CA ASP A 3 27.31 11.35 12.57
C ASP A 3 26.29 10.48 12.46
N ILE A 4 25.49 10.60 12.90
CA ILE A 4 24.37 9.87 12.78
C ILE A 4 23.73 10.13 11.53
N ARG A 5 23.60 9.14 10.79
CA ARG A 5 23.00 9.35 9.54
C ARG A 5 21.66 8.74 9.56
N PRO A 6 20.62 9.49 9.36
CA PRO A 6 19.29 8.91 9.15
C PRO A 6 19.31 7.87 8.06
N SER A 7 20.21 8.01 7.10
CA SER A 7 20.32 7.06 6.00
C SER A 7 20.78 5.67 6.42
N THR A 8 21.38 5.52 7.64
CA THR A 8 21.75 4.19 8.11
C THR A 8 20.54 3.43 8.65
N ARG A 9 19.46 4.15 8.93
CA ARG A 9 18.23 3.54 9.38
C ARG A 9 17.31 3.37 8.19
N ARG A 10 17.00 2.13 7.85
CA ARG A 10 16.13 1.86 6.73
C ARG A 10 14.71 2.29 7.06
N LYS A 11 14.09 2.97 6.11
CA LYS A 11 12.68 3.29 6.23
C LYS A 11 11.87 2.02 6.06
N ARG A 12 10.75 1.95 6.76
CA ARG A 12 9.84 0.83 6.72
C ARG A 12 8.44 1.33 6.42
N GLY A 13 7.77 0.64 5.53
CA GLY A 13 6.38 0.95 5.18
C GLY A 13 5.54 -0.31 5.17
N VAL A 14 4.23 -0.12 5.28
CA VAL A 14 3.24 -1.17 5.19
C VAL A 14 2.29 -0.85 4.05
N VAL A 15 1.88 -1.89 3.32
CA VAL A 15 0.96 -1.77 2.18
C VAL A 15 -0.20 -2.71 2.42
N GLY A 16 -1.42 -2.23 2.22
CA GLY A 16 -2.63 -3.03 2.37
C GLY A 16 -3.06 -3.64 1.05
N VAL A 17 -3.18 -4.96 1.01
CA VAL A 17 -3.76 -5.67 -0.12
C VAL A 17 -5.17 -6.03 0.28
N ILE A 18 -6.13 -5.32 -0.27
CA ILE A 18 -7.55 -5.48 0.07
C ILE A 18 -8.27 -5.89 -1.19
N LEU A 19 -8.91 -7.07 -1.13
CA LEU A 19 -9.55 -7.66 -2.29
C LEU A 19 -11.07 -7.53 -2.18
N ARG A 20 -11.70 -7.34 -3.34
CA ARG A 20 -13.15 -7.42 -3.48
C ARG A 20 -13.41 -8.21 -4.75
N GLY A 21 -13.67 -9.51 -4.59
CA GLY A 21 -13.71 -10.43 -5.73
C GLY A 21 -12.33 -10.52 -6.37
N ASP A 22 -12.26 -10.30 -7.67
CA ASP A 22 -10.99 -10.30 -8.41
C ASP A 22 -10.35 -8.91 -8.50
N ARG A 23 -10.86 -7.94 -7.73
CA ARG A 23 -10.38 -6.56 -7.77
C ARG A 23 -9.61 -6.21 -6.52
N VAL A 24 -8.65 -5.30 -6.68
CA VAL A 24 -7.76 -4.83 -5.61
C VAL A 24 -8.03 -3.36 -5.40
N LEU A 25 -8.00 -2.92 -4.14
CA LEU A 25 -8.15 -1.52 -3.81
C LEU A 25 -6.88 -0.76 -4.19
N ILE A 26 -7.03 0.22 -5.07
CA ILE A 26 -5.94 1.07 -5.59
C ILE A 26 -6.26 2.51 -5.25
N ILE A 27 -5.26 3.30 -4.93
CA ILE A 27 -5.42 4.73 -4.72
C ILE A 27 -4.60 5.53 -5.71
N ARG A 28 -5.07 6.74 -6.00
CA ARG A 28 -4.28 7.77 -6.67
C ARG A 28 -3.78 8.73 -5.60
N ARG A 29 -2.48 8.91 -5.53
CA ARG A 29 -1.87 9.82 -4.54
C ARG A 29 -2.28 11.25 -4.83
N SER A 30 -2.50 12.04 -3.79
CA SER A 30 -2.88 13.44 -3.94
C SER A 30 -1.73 14.24 -4.56
N LYS A 31 -2.03 15.46 -5.01
CA LYS A 31 -1.03 16.31 -5.66
C LYS A 31 -0.05 16.95 -4.68
N ILE A 32 -0.33 16.86 -3.37
CA ILE A 32 0.49 17.55 -2.36
C ILE A 32 1.38 16.60 -1.57
N VAL A 33 1.37 15.30 -1.89
CA VAL A 33 2.27 14.33 -1.24
C VAL A 33 3.37 13.91 -2.22
N ALA A 34 4.36 13.18 -1.72
CA ALA A 34 5.43 12.62 -2.56
C ALA A 34 4.84 11.75 -3.66
N ALA A 35 5.49 11.73 -4.84
CA ALA A 35 5.03 11.01 -6.03
C ALA A 35 3.57 11.36 -6.35
N PRO A 36 3.27 12.64 -6.60
CA PRO A 36 1.88 13.09 -6.77
C PRO A 36 1.22 12.45 -7.98
N GLY A 37 -0.06 12.13 -7.85
CA GLY A 37 -0.87 11.62 -8.94
C GLY A 37 -0.59 10.18 -9.34
N LYS A 38 0.32 9.49 -8.67
CA LYS A 38 0.66 8.11 -9.02
C LYS A 38 -0.32 7.14 -8.41
N LEU A 39 -0.55 6.03 -9.11
CA LEU A 39 -1.38 4.92 -8.61
C LEU A 39 -0.52 3.97 -7.79
N CYS A 40 -1.07 3.50 -6.67
CA CYS A 40 -0.44 2.50 -5.82
C CYS A 40 -1.49 1.84 -4.93
N LEU A 41 -1.09 0.80 -4.21
CA LEU A 41 -1.93 0.28 -3.14
C LEU A 41 -1.86 1.23 -1.93
N PRO A 42 -2.92 1.27 -1.11
CA PRO A 42 -2.90 2.13 0.07
C PRO A 42 -1.90 1.65 1.11
N GLY A 43 -1.30 2.56 1.82
CA GLY A 43 -0.33 2.25 2.86
C GLY A 43 0.48 3.46 3.24
N GLY A 44 1.48 3.27 4.08
CA GLY A 44 2.33 4.37 4.50
C GLY A 44 3.42 3.91 5.45
N GLY A 45 4.08 4.87 6.07
CA GLY A 45 5.20 4.59 6.95
C GLY A 45 4.80 3.94 8.27
N ILE A 46 5.66 3.06 8.74
CA ILE A 46 5.51 2.45 10.06
C ILE A 46 6.18 3.37 11.07
N GLU A 47 5.44 3.79 12.09
CA GLU A 47 5.95 4.70 13.11
C GLU A 47 6.70 3.92 14.19
N LEU A 48 7.58 4.64 14.87
CA LEU A 48 8.36 4.04 15.94
C LEU A 48 7.42 3.40 16.97
N GLY A 49 7.70 2.15 17.31
CA GLY A 49 6.89 1.41 18.28
C GLY A 49 5.68 0.71 17.70
N GLU A 50 5.36 0.94 16.44
CA GLU A 50 4.25 0.22 15.81
C GLU A 50 4.69 -1.13 15.26
N THR A 51 3.81 -2.13 15.36
CA THR A 51 3.95 -3.35 14.57
C THR A 51 3.40 -3.10 13.17
N GLU A 52 3.70 -3.99 12.24
CA GLU A 52 3.19 -3.87 10.88
C GLU A 52 1.66 -3.86 10.83
N PRO A 53 0.95 -4.78 11.50
CA PRO A 53 -0.52 -4.75 11.48
C PRO A 53 -1.11 -3.49 12.10
N VAL A 54 -0.52 -2.97 13.16
CA VAL A 54 -0.99 -1.74 13.80
C VAL A 54 -0.84 -0.55 12.85
N ALA A 55 0.31 -0.45 12.19
CA ALA A 55 0.54 0.60 11.20
C ALA A 55 -0.45 0.50 10.04
N LEU A 56 -0.75 -0.71 9.58
CA LEU A 56 -1.71 -0.92 8.51
C LEU A 56 -3.09 -0.40 8.88
N VAL A 57 -3.58 -0.77 10.06
CA VAL A 57 -4.91 -0.32 10.52
C VAL A 57 -4.96 1.19 10.59
N ARG A 58 -3.92 1.82 11.14
CA ARG A 58 -3.85 3.27 11.25
C ARG A 58 -3.84 3.95 9.88
N GLU A 59 -3.01 3.47 8.95
CA GLU A 59 -2.92 4.05 7.62
C GLU A 59 -4.23 3.94 6.85
N MET A 60 -4.93 2.82 6.98
CA MET A 60 -6.22 2.65 6.30
C MET A 60 -7.27 3.60 6.84
N GLN A 61 -7.25 3.87 8.15
CA GLN A 61 -8.12 4.88 8.74
C GLN A 61 -7.78 6.28 8.24
N GLU A 62 -6.49 6.61 8.22
CA GLU A 62 -6.06 7.95 7.82
C GLU A 62 -6.34 8.24 6.35
N GLU A 63 -6.08 7.27 5.48
CA GLU A 63 -6.19 7.49 4.04
C GLU A 63 -7.59 7.32 3.50
N LEU A 64 -8.35 6.35 4.03
CA LEU A 64 -9.60 5.93 3.42
C LEU A 64 -10.77 5.79 4.39
N ALA A 65 -10.56 6.10 5.66
CA ALA A 65 -11.58 6.00 6.72
C ALA A 65 -12.21 4.61 6.76
N ILE A 66 -11.40 3.56 6.62
CA ILE A 66 -11.88 2.18 6.67
C ILE A 66 -11.22 1.42 7.81
N ASP A 67 -11.99 0.48 8.39
CA ASP A 67 -11.51 -0.43 9.42
C ASP A 67 -11.20 -1.77 8.77
N VAL A 68 -9.91 -2.08 8.65
CA VAL A 68 -9.50 -3.36 8.09
C VAL A 68 -9.06 -4.30 9.21
N THR A 69 -9.17 -5.60 8.93
CA THR A 69 -8.64 -6.64 9.80
C THR A 69 -7.43 -7.25 9.09
N PRO A 70 -6.21 -7.04 9.60
CA PRO A 70 -5.04 -7.68 9.01
C PRO A 70 -5.17 -9.19 9.06
N VAL A 71 -4.89 -9.86 7.95
CA VAL A 71 -5.00 -11.32 7.84
C VAL A 71 -3.62 -11.96 7.95
N ARG A 72 -2.71 -11.58 7.06
CA ARG A 72 -1.33 -12.10 7.08
C ARG A 72 -0.41 -11.31 6.18
N LEU A 73 0.87 -11.40 6.47
CA LEU A 73 1.91 -10.88 5.58
C LEU A 73 1.91 -11.76 4.32
N CYS A 74 1.85 -11.14 3.15
CA CYS A 74 1.83 -11.89 1.89
C CYS A 74 3.04 -11.62 1.01
N TRP A 75 3.81 -10.57 1.25
CA TRP A 75 5.00 -10.28 0.45
C TRP A 75 5.85 -9.20 1.12
N ARG A 76 7.13 -9.17 0.77
CA ARG A 76 8.06 -8.12 1.17
C ARG A 76 8.85 -7.65 -0.03
N SER A 77 9.12 -6.35 -0.08
CA SER A 77 9.92 -5.79 -1.17
C SER A 77 10.73 -4.61 -0.65
N VAL A 78 11.67 -4.16 -1.47
CA VAL A 78 12.47 -2.96 -1.17
C VAL A 78 12.33 -2.04 -2.38
N THR A 79 12.00 -0.78 -2.12
CA THR A 79 11.84 0.20 -3.19
C THR A 79 13.22 0.59 -3.74
N PRO A 80 13.27 1.20 -4.95
CA PRO A 80 14.54 1.69 -5.48
C PRO A 80 15.25 2.70 -4.57
N TRP A 81 14.49 3.39 -3.72
CA TRP A 81 15.09 4.37 -2.78
C TRP A 81 15.32 3.78 -1.39
N GLY A 82 15.20 2.46 -1.22
CA GLY A 82 15.65 1.78 -0.01
C GLY A 82 14.61 1.61 1.08
N THR A 83 13.33 1.84 0.82
CA THR A 83 12.28 1.59 1.80
C THR A 83 11.90 0.11 1.78
N ASN A 84 11.89 -0.52 2.95
CA ASN A 84 11.40 -1.89 3.10
C ASN A 84 9.87 -1.86 3.22
N LEU A 85 9.20 -2.58 2.36
CA LEU A 85 7.73 -2.64 2.35
C LEU A 85 7.25 -4.02 2.78
N ALA A 86 6.32 -4.04 3.71
CA ALA A 86 5.61 -5.24 4.12
C ALA A 86 4.19 -5.17 3.54
N TRP A 87 3.84 -6.15 2.72
CA TRP A 87 2.54 -6.20 2.04
C TRP A 87 1.65 -7.17 2.79
N TRP A 88 0.56 -6.66 3.31
CA TRP A 88 -0.36 -7.41 4.17
C TRP A 88 -1.70 -7.58 3.53
N LEU A 89 -2.15 -8.83 3.44
CA LEU A 89 -3.54 -9.11 3.09
C LEU A 89 -4.42 -8.66 4.24
N ALA A 90 -5.46 -7.91 3.95
CA ALA A 90 -6.37 -7.40 4.96
C ALA A 90 -7.81 -7.57 4.50
N HIS A 91 -8.68 -7.82 5.47
CA HIS A 91 -10.11 -7.99 5.22
C HIS A 91 -10.83 -6.67 5.44
N LEU A 92 -11.72 -6.34 4.53
CA LEU A 92 -12.63 -5.20 4.64
C LEU A 92 -14.06 -5.72 4.48
N ASP A 93 -14.95 -5.29 5.37
CA ASP A 93 -16.38 -5.61 5.25
C ASP A 93 -16.86 -5.17 3.87
N PRO A 94 -17.51 -6.07 3.10
CA PRO A 94 -17.94 -5.73 1.73
C PRO A 94 -18.98 -4.60 1.67
N ASN A 95 -19.61 -4.26 2.79
CA ASN A 95 -20.55 -3.14 2.83
C ASN A 95 -19.88 -1.82 3.14
N THR A 96 -18.58 -1.80 3.41
CA THR A 96 -17.85 -0.59 3.72
C THR A 96 -17.47 0.14 2.43
N THR A 97 -17.74 1.44 2.39
CA THR A 97 -17.34 2.31 1.28
C THR A 97 -16.20 3.19 1.77
N PRO A 98 -15.01 3.12 1.14
CA PRO A 98 -13.91 4.01 1.51
C PRO A 98 -14.27 5.48 1.27
N VAL A 99 -13.66 6.35 2.08
CA VAL A 99 -13.77 7.80 1.91
C VAL A 99 -12.35 8.35 1.85
N ALA A 100 -11.96 8.85 0.69
CA ALA A 100 -10.61 9.35 0.49
C ALA A 100 -10.34 10.60 1.33
N ASN A 101 -9.19 10.61 2.00
CA ASN A 101 -8.69 11.81 2.66
C ASN A 101 -7.97 12.65 1.62
N PRO A 102 -8.52 13.81 1.20
CA PRO A 102 -7.97 14.56 0.08
C PRO A 102 -6.55 15.10 0.31
N LEU A 103 -6.08 15.14 1.55
CA LEU A 103 -4.72 15.56 1.84
C LEU A 103 -3.70 14.48 1.44
N GLU A 104 -4.12 13.23 1.31
CA GLU A 104 -3.23 12.12 1.00
C GLU A 104 -3.66 11.36 -0.26
N VAL A 105 -4.96 11.25 -0.50
CA VAL A 105 -5.54 10.42 -1.55
C VAL A 105 -6.49 11.25 -2.39
N ALA A 106 -6.23 11.33 -3.70
CA ALA A 106 -7.13 12.04 -4.61
C ALA A 106 -8.40 11.24 -4.88
N GLU A 107 -8.26 9.95 -5.09
CA GLU A 107 -9.39 9.06 -5.38
C GLU A 107 -8.96 7.61 -5.17
N TYR A 108 -9.93 6.70 -5.13
CA TYR A 108 -9.63 5.28 -5.03
C TYR A 108 -10.39 4.51 -6.12
N PHE A 109 -9.91 3.30 -6.39
CA PHE A 109 -10.46 2.43 -7.43
C PHE A 109 -10.43 0.99 -6.96
N TRP A 110 -11.35 0.19 -7.49
CA TRP A 110 -11.29 -1.27 -7.39
C TRP A 110 -10.88 -1.77 -8.77
N MET A 111 -9.67 -2.29 -8.90
CA MET A 111 -9.10 -2.63 -10.21
C MET A 111 -8.73 -4.10 -10.28
N SER A 112 -9.05 -4.72 -11.41
CA SER A 112 -8.58 -6.08 -11.69
C SER A 112 -7.09 -6.05 -12.08
N ARG A 113 -6.43 -7.22 -12.06
CA ARG A 113 -5.04 -7.30 -12.49
C ARG A 113 -4.85 -6.80 -13.93
N ASP A 114 -5.79 -7.15 -14.82
CA ASP A 114 -5.69 -6.70 -16.21
C ASP A 114 -5.79 -5.18 -16.32
N GLU A 115 -6.68 -4.57 -15.56
CA GLU A 115 -6.80 -3.12 -15.53
C GLU A 115 -5.51 -2.46 -14.99
N ILE A 116 -4.92 -3.05 -13.96
CA ILE A 116 -3.67 -2.53 -13.41
C ILE A 116 -2.53 -2.64 -14.42
N ARG A 117 -2.44 -3.76 -15.17
CA ARG A 117 -1.38 -3.94 -16.16
C ARG A 117 -1.37 -2.85 -17.22
N THR A 118 -2.53 -2.33 -17.57
CA THR A 118 -2.65 -1.32 -18.63
C THR A 118 -2.75 0.10 -18.08
N ALA A 119 -2.74 0.26 -16.76
CA ALA A 119 -2.84 1.57 -16.14
C ALA A 119 -1.53 2.36 -16.35
N ARG A 120 -1.66 3.67 -16.29
CA ARG A 120 -0.53 4.59 -16.42
C ARG A 120 -0.29 5.28 -15.08
N ASP A 121 0.87 5.91 -14.97
CA ASP A 121 1.21 6.72 -13.80
C ASP A 121 1.23 5.93 -12.50
N MET A 122 1.78 4.71 -12.56
CA MET A 122 1.93 3.85 -11.39
C MET A 122 3.25 4.11 -10.68
N LEU A 123 3.24 4.03 -9.34
CA LEU A 123 4.48 3.91 -8.59
C LEU A 123 5.18 2.61 -9.00
N PRO A 124 6.53 2.60 -9.04
CA PRO A 124 7.27 1.40 -9.44
C PRO A 124 6.93 0.13 -8.65
N SER A 125 6.52 0.29 -7.39
CA SER A 125 6.17 -0.86 -6.57
C SER A 125 4.92 -1.59 -7.07
N LEU A 126 4.02 -0.91 -7.77
CA LEU A 126 2.78 -1.53 -8.23
C LEU A 126 3.00 -2.56 -9.32
N PRO A 127 3.68 -2.26 -10.44
CA PRO A 127 3.95 -3.30 -11.43
C PRO A 127 4.84 -4.42 -10.86
N THR A 128 5.77 -4.11 -9.96
CA THR A 128 6.59 -5.13 -9.32
C THR A 128 5.73 -6.10 -8.51
N PHE A 129 4.74 -5.58 -7.78
CA PHE A 129 3.81 -6.42 -7.02
C PHE A 129 2.98 -7.29 -7.95
N ILE A 130 2.44 -6.73 -9.03
CA ILE A 130 1.63 -7.49 -9.98
C ILE A 130 2.44 -8.63 -10.60
N GLU A 131 3.68 -8.37 -10.98
CA GLU A 131 4.56 -9.40 -11.54
C GLU A 131 4.82 -10.51 -10.53
N ALA A 132 5.08 -10.16 -9.28
CA ALA A 132 5.29 -11.15 -8.22
C ALA A 132 4.04 -12.01 -8.00
N TRP A 133 2.87 -11.37 -8.03
CA TRP A 133 1.60 -12.08 -7.90
C TRP A 133 1.41 -13.06 -9.06
N GLU A 134 1.69 -12.63 -10.27
CA GLU A 134 1.55 -13.49 -11.46
C GLU A 134 2.52 -14.67 -11.44
N ARG A 135 3.71 -14.49 -10.84
CA ARG A 135 4.68 -15.57 -10.69
C ARG A 135 4.38 -16.50 -9.52
N GLY A 136 3.34 -16.22 -8.74
CA GLY A 136 3.01 -17.03 -7.58
C GLY A 136 3.83 -16.74 -6.34
N GLU A 137 4.59 -15.64 -6.32
CA GLU A 137 5.38 -15.24 -5.16
C GLU A 137 4.52 -14.58 -4.08
N VAL A 138 3.35 -14.07 -4.46
CA VAL A 138 2.39 -13.45 -3.55
C VAL A 138 1.19 -14.36 -3.45
N ASP A 139 0.90 -14.83 -2.24
CA ASP A 139 -0.23 -15.73 -2.00
C ASP A 139 -1.36 -14.94 -1.37
N LEU A 140 -2.45 -14.78 -2.10
CA LEU A 140 -3.62 -14.03 -1.66
C LEU A 140 -4.83 -14.92 -1.35
N GLU A 141 -4.62 -16.23 -1.37
CA GLU A 141 -5.72 -17.18 -1.08
C GLU A 141 -5.67 -17.76 0.32
#